data_5e9d5801de10331320a9f1dfd9926fe7
#
_entry.id   5e9d5801de10331320a9f1dfd9926fe7
#
_cell.length_a   1.000
_cell.length_b   1.000
_cell.length_c   1.000
_cell.angle_alpha   90.00
_cell.angle_beta   90.00
_cell.angle_gamma   90.00
#
_symmetry.space_group_name_H-M   'P 1'
#
loop_
_entity.id
_entity.type
_entity.pdbx_description
1 polymer ?
#
loop_
_entity_poly.entity_id
_entity_poly.type
_entity_poly.pdbx_seq_one_letter_code
_entity_poly.pdbx_strand_id
1 'polypeptide(L)'
;MKGVLLVFVAFMSLGCLAQGHAEWGFEYRQKLGFLAAHRGTMGHLPAHHAWAGEFSYFKRVSGRKQWHTLCGFPYVGGTFFGGSVGNNEILGTYLGAYGFIEFPFFSSKHYEFVGKMGSGLGYTNKVFDKEDNPKNVAMSTHFNALICIGLKSHFKFNRNKITVGLDMTHFSNGASKVPNLGVNLPYVSLGYARSIQQKERDSIVVQNVVPLRKWLFAVTVIGSAKEMFPTGRKKYPVYALSAGLRWFSRPKVGLETSLDLISKQAIFAYRPEIEKDQWGILQMGAYIGYLLPLDQLHFALGMGIYVKDKYQPEDFMYHRVGLRYYFPNGINTQVVLKSHWARADYVEWGIGYTFNFKQ
;
A
#
# COMPACT_ATOMS: atom_id res chain seq x y z
N MET A 1 -6.19 -13.89 8.48
CA MET A 1 -5.88 -12.49 8.11
C MET A 1 -6.46 -11.41 9.04
N LYS A 2 -7.52 -11.69 9.83
CA LYS A 2 -8.10 -10.70 10.78
C LYS A 2 -7.14 -10.25 11.90
N GLY A 3 -6.18 -11.11 12.33
CA GLY A 3 -5.24 -10.78 13.41
C GLY A 3 -4.03 -9.92 13.00
N VAL A 4 -3.59 -9.98 11.74
CA VAL A 4 -2.38 -9.26 11.27
C VAL A 4 -2.65 -7.76 11.16
N LEU A 5 -3.85 -7.36 10.77
CA LEU A 5 -4.23 -5.94 10.61
C LEU A 5 -4.31 -5.22 11.97
N LEU A 6 -4.86 -5.87 13.00
CA LEU A 6 -4.96 -5.33 14.36
C LEU A 6 -3.58 -5.20 15.03
N VAL A 7 -2.68 -6.15 14.80
CA VAL A 7 -1.31 -6.13 15.29
C VAL A 7 -0.53 -4.96 14.70
N PHE A 8 -0.70 -4.66 13.40
CA PHE A 8 0.01 -3.58 12.72
C PHE A 8 -0.43 -2.18 13.24
N VAL A 9 -1.72 -1.98 13.49
CA VAL A 9 -2.25 -0.73 14.07
C VAL A 9 -1.79 -0.53 15.52
N ALA A 10 -1.72 -1.61 16.31
CA ALA A 10 -1.26 -1.55 17.71
C ALA A 10 0.25 -1.25 17.81
N PHE A 11 1.09 -1.79 16.91
CA PHE A 11 2.52 -1.52 16.91
C PHE A 11 2.90 -0.09 16.54
N MET A 12 2.08 0.62 15.77
CA MET A 12 2.30 2.03 15.44
C MET A 12 2.12 3.00 16.62
N SER A 13 1.49 2.55 17.72
CA SER A 13 1.27 3.36 18.92
C SER A 13 2.42 3.31 19.93
N LEU A 14 3.35 2.37 19.80
CA LEU A 14 4.52 2.25 20.69
C LEU A 14 5.50 3.40 20.45
N GLY A 15 5.73 4.19 21.49
CA GLY A 15 6.74 5.26 21.47
C GLY A 15 8.14 4.67 21.43
N CYS A 16 8.87 4.91 20.34
CA CYS A 16 10.25 4.47 20.20
C CYS A 16 11.21 5.57 20.69
N LEU A 17 12.00 5.27 21.70
CA LEU A 17 13.15 6.08 22.12
C LEU A 17 14.36 5.72 21.24
N ALA A 18 14.34 6.13 19.97
CA ALA A 18 15.46 5.93 19.07
C ALA A 18 16.40 7.13 19.10
N GLN A 19 17.68 6.90 19.37
CA GLN A 19 18.72 7.92 19.20
C GLN A 19 18.96 8.17 17.71
N GLY A 20 18.81 9.43 17.29
CA GLY A 20 18.95 9.80 15.88
C GLY A 20 20.40 9.94 15.46
N HIS A 21 20.88 9.02 14.64
CA HIS A 21 22.16 9.15 13.93
C HIS A 21 21.90 9.50 12.45
N ALA A 22 22.68 10.39 11.85
CA ALA A 22 22.66 10.57 10.41
C ALA A 22 23.37 9.37 9.77
N GLU A 23 22.62 8.53 9.09
CA GLU A 23 23.09 7.28 8.51
C GLU A 23 22.54 7.10 7.10
N TRP A 24 23.39 6.66 6.16
CA TRP A 24 22.95 6.18 4.85
C TRP A 24 23.88 5.08 4.35
N GLY A 25 23.36 4.21 3.49
CA GLY A 25 24.13 3.09 2.98
C GLY A 25 23.34 2.24 1.99
N PHE A 26 23.85 1.03 1.79
CA PHE A 26 23.26 0.05 0.88
C PHE A 26 23.03 -1.27 1.61
N GLU A 27 22.01 -1.99 1.18
CA GLU A 27 21.65 -3.32 1.67
C GLU A 27 21.41 -4.25 0.49
N TYR A 28 21.96 -5.45 0.54
CA TYR A 28 21.54 -6.57 -0.31
C TYR A 28 20.82 -7.60 0.56
N ARG A 29 19.69 -8.12 0.06
CA ARG A 29 18.93 -9.20 0.70
C ARG A 29 18.62 -10.31 -0.29
N GLN A 30 18.91 -11.55 0.12
CA GLN A 30 18.41 -12.74 -0.54
C GLN A 30 17.09 -13.16 0.13
N LYS A 31 16.08 -13.48 -0.65
CA LYS A 31 14.74 -13.85 -0.21
C LYS A 31 14.39 -15.23 -0.71
N LEU A 32 13.80 -16.04 0.18
CA LEU A 32 13.26 -17.37 -0.13
C LEU A 32 11.83 -17.44 0.38
N GLY A 33 10.91 -17.92 -0.45
CA GLY A 33 9.50 -17.98 -0.11
C GLY A 33 8.72 -18.87 -1.06
N PHE A 34 7.45 -18.59 -1.19
CA PHE A 34 6.55 -19.33 -2.07
C PHE A 34 5.38 -18.45 -2.54
N LEU A 35 4.73 -18.90 -3.61
CA LEU A 35 3.48 -18.28 -4.06
C LEU A 35 2.32 -18.73 -3.16
N ALA A 36 1.72 -17.82 -2.42
CA ALA A 36 0.53 -18.09 -1.62
C ALA A 36 -0.71 -18.06 -2.51
N ALA A 37 -1.21 -19.24 -2.88
CA ALA A 37 -2.47 -19.39 -3.60
C ALA A 37 -3.65 -19.12 -2.65
N HIS A 38 -4.21 -17.92 -2.73
CA HIS A 38 -5.30 -17.47 -1.85
C HIS A 38 -6.70 -17.66 -2.44
N ARG A 39 -6.79 -18.28 -3.63
CA ARG A 39 -8.03 -18.66 -4.33
C ARG A 39 -7.87 -20.08 -4.89
N GLY A 40 -8.95 -20.86 -4.87
CA GLY A 40 -8.92 -22.22 -5.41
C GLY A 40 -8.46 -22.30 -6.88
N THR A 41 -8.84 -21.31 -7.70
CA THR A 41 -8.41 -21.21 -9.10
C THR A 41 -6.91 -20.96 -9.29
N MET A 42 -6.17 -20.63 -8.25
CA MET A 42 -4.71 -20.45 -8.28
C MET A 42 -3.95 -21.71 -7.87
N GLY A 43 -4.61 -22.79 -7.49
CA GLY A 43 -3.96 -24.00 -6.95
C GLY A 43 -2.93 -24.65 -7.87
N HIS A 44 -3.01 -24.41 -9.17
CA HIS A 44 -2.07 -24.91 -10.17
C HIS A 44 -0.84 -23.99 -10.37
N LEU A 45 -0.81 -22.80 -9.79
CA LEU A 45 0.27 -21.85 -10.00
C LEU A 45 1.53 -22.11 -9.15
N PRO A 46 1.44 -22.49 -7.86
CA PRO A 46 2.64 -22.85 -7.08
C PRO A 46 3.28 -24.12 -7.63
N ALA A 47 4.48 -24.03 -8.20
CA ALA A 47 5.22 -25.18 -8.72
C ALA A 47 6.52 -25.41 -7.95
N HIS A 48 7.21 -24.33 -7.56
CA HIS A 48 8.50 -24.33 -6.89
C HIS A 48 8.56 -23.24 -5.82
N HIS A 49 9.65 -23.21 -5.05
CA HIS A 49 9.94 -22.09 -4.17
C HIS A 49 10.16 -20.79 -4.98
N ALA A 50 9.69 -19.70 -4.45
CA ALA A 50 9.98 -18.36 -4.95
C ALA A 50 11.30 -17.88 -4.35
N TRP A 51 12.16 -17.31 -5.17
CA TRP A 51 13.40 -16.69 -4.72
C TRP A 51 13.56 -15.31 -5.35
N ALA A 52 14.13 -14.38 -4.60
CA ALA A 52 14.37 -13.03 -5.10
C ALA A 52 15.60 -12.41 -4.44
N GLY A 53 16.24 -11.50 -5.17
CA GLY A 53 17.25 -10.59 -4.64
C GLY A 53 16.69 -9.16 -4.54
N GLU A 54 17.07 -8.45 -3.51
CA GLU A 54 16.79 -7.02 -3.35
C GLU A 54 18.09 -6.26 -3.11
N PHE A 55 18.26 -5.16 -3.86
CA PHE A 55 19.32 -4.19 -3.62
C PHE A 55 18.69 -2.86 -3.24
N SER A 56 19.02 -2.34 -2.06
CA SER A 56 18.40 -1.16 -1.49
C SER A 56 19.42 -0.08 -1.16
N TYR A 57 19.10 1.18 -1.48
CA TYR A 57 19.66 2.35 -0.86
C TYR A 57 18.78 2.73 0.33
N PHE A 58 19.38 3.02 1.48
CA PHE A 58 18.68 3.51 2.66
C PHE A 58 19.32 4.76 3.25
N LYS A 59 18.48 5.59 3.86
CA LYS A 59 18.90 6.77 4.60
C LYS A 59 18.02 6.95 5.82
N ARG A 60 18.62 7.13 6.99
CA ARG A 60 17.90 7.52 8.20
C ARG A 60 17.51 8.99 8.12
N VAL A 61 16.27 9.31 8.41
CA VAL A 61 15.77 10.68 8.33
C VAL A 61 16.40 11.57 9.39
N SER A 62 16.48 12.88 9.07
CA SER A 62 17.34 13.80 9.81
C SER A 62 16.71 14.50 11.03
N GLY A 63 15.43 14.31 11.33
CA GLY A 63 14.71 15.04 12.39
C GLY A 63 14.27 16.46 12.01
N ARG A 64 14.49 16.91 10.76
CA ARG A 64 14.08 18.24 10.28
C ARG A 64 12.57 18.42 10.16
N LYS A 65 11.82 17.33 10.04
CA LYS A 65 10.36 17.32 9.96
C LYS A 65 9.78 16.65 11.21
N GLN A 66 8.64 17.10 11.64
CA GLN A 66 7.95 16.60 12.83
C GLN A 66 7.74 15.08 12.82
N TRP A 67 7.31 14.51 11.69
CA TRP A 67 7.09 13.07 11.58
C TRP A 67 8.35 12.22 11.74
N HIS A 68 9.55 12.78 11.50
CA HIS A 68 10.82 12.09 11.73
C HIS A 68 10.98 11.67 13.19
N THR A 69 10.72 12.61 14.10
CA THR A 69 10.79 12.38 15.55
C THR A 69 9.63 11.51 16.04
N LEU A 70 8.43 11.84 15.59
CA LEU A 70 7.21 11.09 15.97
C LEU A 70 7.27 9.61 15.55
N CYS A 71 7.91 9.29 14.44
CA CYS A 71 8.08 7.93 13.94
C CYS A 71 9.40 7.27 14.35
N GLY A 72 10.14 7.84 15.32
CA GLY A 72 11.38 7.25 15.86
C GLY A 72 12.56 7.30 14.88
N PHE A 73 12.65 8.34 14.04
CA PHE A 73 13.70 8.50 13.02
C PHE A 73 13.77 7.32 12.05
N PRO A 74 12.72 7.08 11.26
CA PRO A 74 12.65 5.95 10.34
C PRO A 74 13.74 6.04 9.26
N TYR A 75 14.01 4.89 8.64
CA TYR A 75 14.74 4.84 7.39
C TYR A 75 13.80 5.05 6.22
N VAL A 76 14.28 5.74 5.20
CA VAL A 76 13.63 5.88 3.89
C VAL A 76 14.61 5.47 2.80
N GLY A 77 14.12 4.93 1.71
CA GLY A 77 15.00 4.50 0.63
C GLY A 77 14.28 3.99 -0.60
N GLY A 78 15.07 3.44 -1.49
CA GLY A 78 14.60 2.78 -2.70
C GLY A 78 15.21 1.39 -2.83
N THR A 79 14.46 0.47 -3.42
CA THR A 79 14.84 -0.93 -3.61
C THR A 79 14.62 -1.33 -5.06
N PHE A 80 15.59 -2.05 -5.62
CA PHE A 80 15.39 -2.87 -6.82
C PHE A 80 15.17 -4.32 -6.40
N PHE A 81 14.17 -4.95 -6.98
CA PHE A 81 13.74 -6.32 -6.76
C PHE A 81 13.90 -7.11 -8.05
N GLY A 82 14.39 -8.34 -7.96
CA GLY A 82 14.41 -9.27 -9.10
C GLY A 82 14.35 -10.71 -8.64
N GLY A 83 13.52 -11.52 -9.30
CA GLY A 83 13.42 -12.93 -8.94
C GLY A 83 12.36 -13.73 -9.65
N SER A 84 12.23 -14.98 -9.22
CA SER A 84 11.19 -15.92 -9.62
C SER A 84 10.10 -15.96 -8.56
N VAL A 85 8.86 -16.12 -9.02
CA VAL A 85 7.68 -16.23 -8.12
C VAL A 85 7.24 -17.70 -7.93
N GLY A 86 8.11 -18.66 -8.28
CA GLY A 86 7.86 -20.08 -8.05
C GLY A 86 7.18 -20.82 -9.23
N ASN A 87 6.99 -20.15 -10.37
CA ASN A 87 6.51 -20.80 -11.60
C ASN A 87 6.93 -19.98 -12.83
N ASN A 88 8.12 -20.26 -13.35
CA ASN A 88 8.66 -19.52 -14.50
C ASN A 88 7.94 -19.86 -15.80
N GLU A 89 7.30 -21.02 -15.89
CA GLU A 89 6.59 -21.42 -17.10
C GLU A 89 5.32 -20.59 -17.31
N ILE A 90 4.51 -20.42 -16.27
CA ILE A 90 3.24 -19.70 -16.35
C ILE A 90 3.40 -18.23 -15.97
N LEU A 91 4.11 -17.93 -14.87
CA LEU A 91 4.19 -16.59 -14.29
C LEU A 91 5.43 -15.81 -14.71
N GLY A 92 6.47 -16.50 -15.21
CA GLY A 92 7.71 -15.88 -15.62
C GLY A 92 8.57 -15.36 -14.47
N THR A 93 9.42 -14.37 -14.80
CA THR A 93 10.28 -13.66 -13.87
C THR A 93 9.73 -12.27 -13.58
N TYR A 94 10.05 -11.76 -12.38
CA TYR A 94 9.58 -10.48 -11.88
C TYR A 94 10.75 -9.56 -11.59
N LEU A 95 10.62 -8.32 -12.04
CA LEU A 95 11.49 -7.21 -11.70
C LEU A 95 10.66 -6.13 -11.01
N GLY A 96 11.29 -5.28 -10.23
CA GLY A 96 10.57 -4.17 -9.61
C GLY A 96 11.49 -3.11 -9.04
N ALA A 97 10.93 -1.92 -8.88
CA ALA A 97 11.55 -0.82 -8.17
C ALA A 97 10.50 -0.19 -7.25
N TYR A 98 10.86 0.02 -5.98
CA TYR A 98 9.93 0.61 -5.02
C TYR A 98 10.62 1.48 -3.98
N GLY A 99 9.93 2.54 -3.56
CA GLY A 99 10.29 3.32 -2.40
C GLY A 99 9.80 2.66 -1.12
N PHE A 100 10.54 2.82 -0.02
CA PHE A 100 10.14 2.26 1.27
C PHE A 100 10.37 3.21 2.43
N ILE A 101 9.68 2.92 3.53
CA ILE A 101 9.91 3.45 4.85
C ILE A 101 10.05 2.30 5.84
N GLU A 102 11.02 2.38 6.75
CA GLU A 102 11.21 1.44 7.85
C GLU A 102 11.08 2.17 9.18
N PHE A 103 10.06 1.78 9.95
CA PHE A 103 9.74 2.33 11.26
C PHE A 103 10.44 1.52 12.34
N PRO A 104 11.38 2.10 13.12
CA PRO A 104 12.00 1.40 14.23
C PRO A 104 10.99 1.25 15.38
N PHE A 105 10.70 0.00 15.75
CA PHE A 105 9.90 -0.34 16.93
C PHE A 105 10.76 -0.45 18.17
N PHE A 106 11.98 -0.96 17.99
CA PHE A 106 12.98 -1.07 19.03
C PHE A 106 14.36 -0.79 18.43
N SER A 107 15.22 -0.05 19.16
CA SER A 107 16.59 0.24 18.73
C SER A 107 17.52 0.30 19.93
N SER A 108 18.66 -0.44 19.83
CA SER A 108 19.76 -0.40 20.76
C SER A 108 21.09 -0.21 19.99
N LYS A 109 22.21 -0.21 20.71
CA LYS A 109 23.54 -0.12 20.10
C LYS A 109 23.81 -1.25 19.10
N HIS A 110 23.41 -2.48 19.42
CA HIS A 110 23.75 -3.68 18.64
C HIS A 110 22.57 -4.31 17.91
N TYR A 111 21.33 -3.86 18.17
CA TYR A 111 20.13 -4.47 17.60
C TYR A 111 19.08 -3.43 17.29
N GLU A 112 18.35 -3.65 16.19
CA GLU A 112 17.21 -2.81 15.83
C GLU A 112 16.12 -3.68 15.18
N PHE A 113 14.88 -3.50 15.62
CA PHE A 113 13.71 -4.17 15.06
C PHE A 113 12.82 -3.13 14.39
N VAL A 114 12.51 -3.36 13.11
CA VAL A 114 11.78 -2.38 12.28
C VAL A 114 10.62 -3.03 11.53
N GLY A 115 9.58 -2.24 11.29
CA GLY A 115 8.53 -2.55 10.34
C GLY A 115 8.81 -1.85 9.01
N LYS A 116 8.76 -2.57 7.89
CA LYS A 116 8.97 -2.06 6.54
C LYS A 116 7.64 -1.93 5.80
N MET A 117 7.43 -0.81 5.14
CA MET A 117 6.36 -0.60 4.14
C MET A 117 6.99 -0.03 2.88
N GLY A 118 6.67 -0.60 1.74
CA GLY A 118 7.16 -0.14 0.45
C GLY A 118 6.11 -0.27 -0.64
N SER A 119 6.18 0.63 -1.61
CA SER A 119 5.31 0.60 -2.79
C SER A 119 6.03 1.14 -4.02
N GLY A 120 5.73 0.58 -5.17
CA GLY A 120 6.33 0.97 -6.44
C GLY A 120 5.77 0.22 -7.63
N LEU A 121 6.62 0.04 -8.64
CA LEU A 121 6.28 -0.62 -9.90
C LEU A 121 7.00 -1.96 -10.01
N GLY A 122 6.25 -2.97 -10.43
CA GLY A 122 6.75 -4.27 -10.80
C GLY A 122 6.50 -4.57 -12.27
N TYR A 123 7.36 -5.36 -12.85
CA TYR A 123 7.26 -5.86 -14.20
C TYR A 123 7.33 -7.39 -14.19
N THR A 124 6.50 -8.05 -15.00
CA THR A 124 6.62 -9.47 -15.32
C THR A 124 6.70 -9.67 -16.82
N ASN A 125 7.53 -10.63 -17.24
CA ASN A 125 7.68 -10.96 -18.65
C ASN A 125 6.57 -11.89 -19.19
N LYS A 126 5.76 -12.51 -18.31
CA LYS A 126 4.64 -13.36 -18.70
C LYS A 126 3.32 -12.87 -18.12
N VAL A 127 2.32 -12.76 -18.98
CA VAL A 127 0.97 -12.32 -18.62
C VAL A 127 -0.05 -13.33 -19.13
N PHE A 128 -1.28 -13.20 -18.69
CA PHE A 128 -2.40 -13.94 -19.24
C PHE A 128 -2.56 -13.66 -20.74
N ASP A 129 -2.64 -14.72 -21.49
CA ASP A 129 -3.08 -14.73 -22.89
C ASP A 129 -4.07 -15.88 -23.09
N LYS A 130 -5.08 -15.67 -23.96
CA LYS A 130 -6.14 -16.66 -24.17
C LYS A 130 -5.66 -17.92 -24.90
N GLU A 131 -4.66 -17.75 -25.77
CA GLU A 131 -4.10 -18.80 -26.61
C GLU A 131 -2.79 -19.34 -26.03
N ASP A 132 -1.83 -18.43 -25.75
CA ASP A 132 -0.48 -18.81 -25.38
C ASP A 132 -0.28 -19.04 -23.87
N ASN A 133 -1.05 -18.39 -22.99
CA ASN A 133 -0.87 -18.51 -21.55
C ASN A 133 -2.19 -18.41 -20.75
N PRO A 134 -3.21 -19.25 -21.07
CA PRO A 134 -4.53 -19.19 -20.43
C PRO A 134 -4.51 -19.57 -18.95
N LYS A 135 -3.48 -20.26 -18.49
CA LYS A 135 -3.32 -20.66 -17.08
C LYS A 135 -2.88 -19.52 -16.16
N ASN A 136 -2.39 -18.39 -16.70
CA ASN A 136 -1.94 -17.25 -15.88
C ASN A 136 -3.12 -16.42 -15.37
N VAL A 137 -3.87 -16.93 -14.43
CA VAL A 137 -5.01 -16.21 -13.83
C VAL A 137 -4.57 -15.10 -12.84
N ALA A 138 -3.29 -15.01 -12.55
CA ALA A 138 -2.75 -14.06 -11.59
C ALA A 138 -2.50 -12.67 -12.20
N MET A 139 -1.94 -12.61 -13.43
CA MET A 139 -1.45 -11.37 -14.04
C MET A 139 -1.87 -11.24 -15.50
N SER A 140 -2.49 -10.11 -15.86
CA SER A 140 -2.89 -9.77 -17.22
C SER A 140 -2.17 -8.54 -17.79
N THR A 141 -1.25 -7.94 -17.02
CA THR A 141 -0.44 -6.78 -17.44
C THR A 141 1.02 -7.00 -17.10
N HIS A 142 1.92 -6.54 -17.96
CA HIS A 142 3.36 -6.57 -17.68
C HIS A 142 3.72 -5.65 -16.54
N PHE A 143 3.19 -4.43 -16.51
CA PHE A 143 3.39 -3.46 -15.43
C PHE A 143 2.30 -3.58 -14.37
N ASN A 144 2.72 -3.64 -13.10
CA ASN A 144 1.85 -3.87 -11.95
C ASN A 144 2.30 -3.00 -10.78
N ALA A 145 1.40 -2.72 -9.84
CA ALA A 145 1.81 -2.20 -8.55
C ALA A 145 2.60 -3.29 -7.80
N LEU A 146 3.68 -2.89 -7.16
CA LEU A 146 4.46 -3.68 -6.23
C LEU A 146 4.27 -3.11 -4.83
N ILE A 147 3.87 -3.95 -3.87
CA ILE A 147 3.71 -3.59 -2.47
C ILE A 147 4.53 -4.57 -1.63
N CYS A 148 5.32 -4.05 -0.69
CA CYS A 148 6.10 -4.85 0.25
C CYS A 148 5.78 -4.41 1.68
N ILE A 149 5.38 -5.35 2.53
CA ILE A 149 5.13 -5.11 3.96
C ILE A 149 5.86 -6.20 4.73
N GLY A 150 6.65 -5.82 5.74
CA GLY A 150 7.42 -6.81 6.49
C GLY A 150 7.99 -6.30 7.80
N LEU A 151 8.66 -7.20 8.46
CA LEU A 151 9.39 -7.00 9.70
C LEU A 151 10.86 -7.38 9.47
N LYS A 152 11.77 -6.60 10.03
CA LYS A 152 13.21 -6.84 9.91
C LYS A 152 13.90 -6.70 11.26
N SER A 153 14.85 -7.58 11.51
CA SER A 153 15.80 -7.53 12.61
C SER A 153 17.20 -7.21 12.08
N HIS A 154 17.76 -6.10 12.52
CA HIS A 154 19.12 -5.67 12.17
C HIS A 154 20.05 -5.94 13.34
N PHE A 155 21.05 -6.79 13.14
CA PHE A 155 22.16 -7.01 14.06
C PHE A 155 23.33 -6.12 13.64
N LYS A 156 23.64 -5.11 14.46
CA LYS A 156 24.56 -4.02 14.13
C LYS A 156 25.96 -4.26 14.70
N PHE A 157 26.98 -4.11 13.87
CA PHE A 157 28.38 -4.16 14.25
C PHE A 157 29.21 -3.14 13.46
N ASN A 158 29.65 -2.12 14.13
CA ASN A 158 30.29 -0.96 13.51
C ASN A 158 29.38 -0.33 12.42
N ARG A 159 29.86 -0.28 11.18
CA ARG A 159 29.14 0.23 10.02
C ARG A 159 28.36 -0.85 9.27
N ASN A 160 28.35 -2.07 9.75
CA ASN A 160 27.74 -3.21 9.08
C ASN A 160 26.51 -3.68 9.85
N LYS A 161 25.57 -4.31 9.13
CA LYS A 161 24.39 -4.94 9.70
C LYS A 161 24.14 -6.28 9.00
N ILE A 162 23.86 -7.32 9.76
CA ILE A 162 23.20 -8.50 9.25
C ILE A 162 21.71 -8.32 9.47
N THR A 163 20.92 -8.58 8.44
CA THR A 163 19.46 -8.41 8.47
C THR A 163 18.79 -9.74 8.29
N VAL A 164 17.85 -10.06 9.18
CA VAL A 164 16.89 -11.15 9.01
C VAL A 164 15.52 -10.53 8.88
N GLY A 165 14.73 -10.99 7.91
CA GLY A 165 13.41 -10.39 7.65
C GLY A 165 12.35 -11.42 7.29
N LEU A 166 11.11 -11.02 7.58
CA LEU A 166 9.89 -11.68 7.12
C LEU A 166 9.08 -10.61 6.39
N ASP A 167 8.72 -10.86 5.15
CA ASP A 167 7.89 -9.92 4.40
C ASP A 167 6.88 -10.60 3.47
N MET A 168 5.85 -9.87 3.14
CA MET A 168 4.89 -10.15 2.09
C MET A 168 5.13 -9.17 0.94
N THR A 169 5.53 -9.69 -0.21
CA THR A 169 5.63 -8.92 -1.45
C THR A 169 4.42 -9.26 -2.34
N HIS A 170 3.73 -8.24 -2.79
CA HIS A 170 2.51 -8.37 -3.59
C HIS A 170 2.65 -7.64 -4.93
N PHE A 171 2.22 -8.30 -6.01
CA PHE A 171 2.08 -7.71 -7.34
C PHE A 171 0.64 -7.79 -7.81
N SER A 172 0.12 -6.69 -8.36
CA SER A 172 -1.25 -6.62 -8.88
C SER A 172 -1.44 -5.39 -9.75
N ASN A 173 -2.31 -5.47 -10.75
CA ASN A 173 -2.69 -4.31 -11.57
C ASN A 173 -3.89 -3.53 -11.01
N GLY A 174 -4.35 -3.84 -9.78
CA GLY A 174 -5.50 -3.19 -9.15
C GLY A 174 -6.83 -3.40 -9.87
N ALA A 175 -6.99 -4.52 -10.57
CA ALA A 175 -8.13 -4.87 -11.41
C ALA A 175 -8.36 -3.93 -12.63
N SER A 176 -7.32 -3.24 -13.07
CA SER A 176 -7.39 -2.42 -14.30
C SER A 176 -7.54 -3.25 -15.56
N LYS A 177 -7.12 -4.53 -15.52
CA LYS A 177 -7.31 -5.56 -16.55
C LYS A 177 -7.49 -6.92 -15.87
N VAL A 178 -8.36 -7.76 -16.40
CA VAL A 178 -8.62 -9.10 -15.87
C VAL A 178 -8.08 -10.20 -16.81
N PRO A 179 -7.66 -11.38 -16.26
CA PRO A 179 -7.67 -11.75 -14.84
C PRO A 179 -6.61 -11.01 -14.03
N ASN A 180 -6.87 -10.79 -12.77
CA ASN A 180 -5.91 -10.18 -11.84
C ASN A 180 -6.18 -10.68 -10.41
N LEU A 181 -5.81 -11.93 -10.15
CA LEU A 181 -5.83 -12.44 -8.77
C LEU A 181 -4.64 -11.96 -7.96
N GLY A 182 -3.61 -11.43 -8.63
CA GLY A 182 -2.38 -10.95 -8.01
C GLY A 182 -1.46 -12.08 -7.57
N VAL A 183 -0.22 -11.71 -7.25
CA VAL A 183 0.81 -12.62 -6.75
C VAL A 183 1.18 -12.21 -5.33
N ASN A 184 0.96 -13.07 -4.36
CA ASN A 184 1.32 -12.89 -2.96
C ASN A 184 2.49 -13.79 -2.61
N LEU A 185 3.60 -13.22 -2.18
CA LEU A 185 4.86 -13.89 -1.92
C LEU A 185 5.31 -13.64 -0.48
N PRO A 186 4.97 -14.52 0.47
CA PRO A 186 5.60 -14.52 1.78
C PRO A 186 7.05 -14.97 1.64
N TYR A 187 7.96 -14.16 2.18
CA TYR A 187 9.40 -14.40 2.14
C TYR A 187 10.01 -14.40 3.53
N VAL A 188 11.00 -15.27 3.71
CA VAL A 188 12.07 -15.12 4.69
C VAL A 188 13.27 -14.53 3.98
N SER A 189 14.00 -13.62 4.60
CA SER A 189 15.17 -13.00 3.97
C SER A 189 16.36 -12.94 4.91
N LEU A 190 17.56 -13.07 4.30
CA LEU A 190 18.85 -12.82 4.93
C LEU A 190 19.55 -11.74 4.11
N GLY A 191 20.11 -10.74 4.78
CA GLY A 191 20.76 -9.63 4.12
C GLY A 191 21.98 -9.12 4.86
N TYR A 192 22.76 -8.35 4.10
CA TYR A 192 23.89 -7.60 4.59
C TYR A 192 23.75 -6.13 4.18
N ALA A 193 23.89 -5.23 5.15
CA ALA A 193 23.88 -3.81 4.92
C ALA A 193 25.18 -3.16 5.40
N ARG A 194 25.63 -2.13 4.67
CA ARG A 194 26.78 -1.31 5.04
C ARG A 194 26.41 0.15 5.01
N SER A 195 26.63 0.82 6.12
CA SER A 195 26.52 2.26 6.26
C SER A 195 27.78 2.94 5.74
N ILE A 196 27.65 3.76 4.71
CA ILE A 196 28.75 4.53 4.13
C ILE A 196 29.09 5.70 5.06
N GLN A 197 28.05 6.36 5.55
CA GLN A 197 28.20 7.45 6.52
C GLN A 197 27.36 7.17 7.75
N GLN A 198 27.97 7.31 8.91
CA GLN A 198 27.33 7.27 10.22
C GLN A 198 27.94 8.40 11.06
N LYS A 199 27.17 9.45 11.30
CA LYS A 199 27.54 10.56 12.18
C LYS A 199 26.68 10.53 13.43
N GLU A 200 27.30 10.59 14.60
CA GLU A 200 26.59 10.95 15.83
C GLU A 200 26.02 12.35 15.69
N ARG A 201 24.81 12.54 16.09
CA ARG A 201 24.18 13.85 16.06
C ARG A 201 24.42 14.56 17.38
N ASP A 202 25.16 15.66 17.30
CA ASP A 202 25.13 16.69 18.34
C ASP A 202 23.70 17.25 18.38
N SER A 203 23.00 17.02 19.48
CA SER A 203 21.67 17.51 19.82
C SER A 203 20.59 17.39 18.71
N ILE A 204 19.66 16.50 18.92
CA ILE A 204 18.39 16.46 18.15
C ILE A 204 17.62 17.72 18.53
N VAL A 205 17.51 18.66 17.59
CA VAL A 205 16.53 19.74 17.73
C VAL A 205 15.16 19.09 17.57
N VAL A 206 14.54 18.73 18.70
CA VAL A 206 13.13 18.36 18.72
C VAL A 206 12.37 19.61 18.31
N GLN A 207 11.93 19.67 17.06
CA GLN A 207 11.04 20.74 16.66
C GLN A 207 9.79 20.66 17.53
N ASN A 208 9.37 21.80 18.06
CA ASN A 208 8.11 21.91 18.77
C ASN A 208 7.02 21.27 17.93
N VAL A 209 6.33 20.29 18.53
CA VAL A 209 5.25 19.57 17.84
C VAL A 209 4.13 20.56 17.56
N VAL A 210 4.03 21.04 16.33
CA VAL A 210 2.91 21.87 15.90
C VAL A 210 1.67 20.97 15.91
N PRO A 211 0.63 21.28 16.67
CA PRO A 211 -0.59 20.50 16.65
C PRO A 211 -1.17 20.48 15.23
N LEU A 212 -1.41 19.28 14.67
CA LEU A 212 -2.27 19.17 13.50
C LEU A 212 -3.65 19.73 13.86
N ARG A 213 -4.26 20.45 12.92
CA ARG A 213 -5.64 20.94 13.12
C ARG A 213 -6.53 19.74 13.44
N LYS A 214 -7.27 19.82 14.53
CA LYS A 214 -8.08 18.69 15.04
C LYS A 214 -9.12 18.21 14.05
N TRP A 215 -9.73 19.12 13.30
CA TRP A 215 -10.81 18.81 12.36
C TRP A 215 -10.56 19.43 10.99
N LEU A 216 -10.70 18.60 9.96
CA LEU A 216 -10.59 19.00 8.55
C LEU A 216 -11.75 18.38 7.78
N PHE A 217 -12.43 19.18 6.95
CA PHE A 217 -13.42 18.70 6.00
C PHE A 217 -12.83 18.66 4.61
N ALA A 218 -13.12 17.63 3.83
CA ALA A 218 -12.66 17.55 2.45
C ALA A 218 -13.74 16.99 1.53
N VAL A 219 -13.75 17.50 0.31
CA VAL A 219 -14.54 16.95 -0.80
C VAL A 219 -13.56 16.51 -1.89
N THR A 220 -13.72 15.27 -2.36
CA THR A 220 -12.83 14.66 -3.34
C THR A 220 -13.66 14.04 -4.47
N VAL A 221 -13.36 14.42 -5.70
CA VAL A 221 -13.86 13.78 -6.92
C VAL A 221 -12.90 12.65 -7.28
N ILE A 222 -13.45 11.50 -7.62
CA ILE A 222 -12.71 10.27 -7.89
C ILE A 222 -13.10 9.75 -9.26
N GLY A 223 -12.08 9.43 -10.06
CA GLY A 223 -12.21 8.75 -11.34
C GLY A 223 -11.50 7.41 -11.33
N SER A 224 -12.05 6.42 -12.03
CA SER A 224 -11.42 5.13 -12.26
C SER A 224 -11.97 4.45 -13.50
N ALA A 225 -11.38 3.30 -13.86
CA ALA A 225 -11.91 2.44 -14.91
C ALA A 225 -11.71 0.97 -14.52
N LYS A 226 -12.74 0.16 -14.82
CA LYS A 226 -12.80 -1.26 -14.47
C LYS A 226 -13.07 -2.11 -15.70
N GLU A 227 -12.26 -3.13 -15.93
CA GLU A 227 -12.55 -4.19 -16.90
C GLU A 227 -13.41 -5.28 -16.24
N MET A 228 -14.22 -5.96 -17.06
CA MET A 228 -15.10 -7.05 -16.63
C MET A 228 -14.84 -8.33 -17.38
N PHE A 229 -15.14 -9.47 -16.76
CA PHE A 229 -15.18 -10.75 -17.45
C PHE A 229 -16.32 -10.81 -18.49
N PRO A 230 -16.13 -11.57 -19.59
CA PRO A 230 -14.89 -12.23 -20.01
C PRO A 230 -13.80 -11.23 -20.42
N THR A 231 -12.53 -11.66 -20.29
CA THR A 231 -11.33 -10.83 -20.55
C THR A 231 -11.29 -10.26 -21.96
N GLY A 232 -10.66 -9.08 -22.12
CA GLY A 232 -10.52 -8.38 -23.41
C GLY A 232 -11.75 -7.55 -23.80
N ARG A 233 -12.68 -7.32 -22.86
CA ARG A 233 -13.78 -6.36 -23.04
C ARG A 233 -13.33 -4.92 -22.76
N LYS A 234 -14.20 -3.96 -23.14
CA LYS A 234 -13.97 -2.56 -22.84
C LYS A 234 -13.94 -2.30 -21.34
N LYS A 235 -13.18 -1.29 -20.93
CA LYS A 235 -13.20 -0.78 -19.57
C LYS A 235 -14.40 0.14 -19.37
N TYR A 236 -15.03 0.02 -18.22
CA TYR A 236 -16.16 0.83 -17.82
C TYR A 236 -15.69 1.89 -16.80
N PRO A 237 -16.05 3.16 -16.99
CA PRO A 237 -15.69 4.20 -16.05
C PRO A 237 -16.41 4.03 -14.72
N VAL A 238 -15.74 4.49 -13.67
CA VAL A 238 -16.27 4.66 -12.32
C VAL A 238 -16.06 6.10 -11.92
N TYR A 239 -17.12 6.76 -11.47
CA TYR A 239 -17.10 8.11 -10.94
C TYR A 239 -17.55 8.07 -9.49
N ALA A 240 -16.86 8.79 -8.62
CA ALA A 240 -17.32 8.92 -7.25
C ALA A 240 -17.06 10.32 -6.70
N LEU A 241 -17.90 10.71 -5.74
CA LEU A 241 -17.74 11.90 -4.91
C LEU A 241 -17.66 11.45 -3.46
N SER A 242 -16.63 11.88 -2.76
CA SER A 242 -16.40 11.57 -1.35
C SER A 242 -16.38 12.88 -0.54
N ALA A 243 -17.26 13.01 0.45
CA ALA A 243 -17.28 14.11 1.39
C ALA A 243 -16.95 13.58 2.78
N GLY A 244 -15.86 14.06 3.40
CA GLY A 244 -15.36 13.46 4.62
C GLY A 244 -14.80 14.42 5.65
N LEU A 245 -14.88 13.98 6.89
CA LEU A 245 -14.27 14.63 8.05
C LEU A 245 -13.05 13.84 8.47
N ARG A 246 -12.00 14.56 8.85
CA ARG A 246 -10.79 14.00 9.47
C ARG A 246 -10.60 14.60 10.83
N TRP A 247 -10.21 13.75 11.74
CA TRP A 247 -9.90 14.11 13.11
C TRP A 247 -8.53 13.56 13.51
N PHE A 248 -7.67 14.42 14.04
CA PHE A 248 -6.35 14.04 14.52
C PHE A 248 -6.31 14.10 16.04
N SER A 249 -6.30 12.93 16.68
CA SER A 249 -6.17 12.82 18.14
C SER A 249 -4.73 13.11 18.59
N ARG A 250 -3.76 12.74 17.78
CA ARG A 250 -2.33 12.95 17.99
C ARG A 250 -1.65 13.26 16.65
N PRO A 251 -0.45 13.87 16.63
CA PRO A 251 0.25 14.20 15.39
C PRO A 251 0.54 13.02 14.45
N LYS A 252 0.52 11.79 14.95
CA LYS A 252 0.73 10.56 14.15
C LYS A 252 -0.50 9.67 14.02
N VAL A 253 -1.66 10.09 14.53
CA VAL A 253 -2.88 9.28 14.53
C VAL A 253 -4.04 10.12 14.07
N GLY A 254 -4.56 9.83 12.90
CA GLY A 254 -5.78 10.42 12.37
C GLY A 254 -6.87 9.37 12.15
N LEU A 255 -8.10 9.80 12.31
CA LEU A 255 -9.29 9.07 11.86
C LEU A 255 -9.97 9.89 10.77
N GLU A 256 -10.56 9.22 9.81
CA GLU A 256 -11.42 9.86 8.84
C GLU A 256 -12.74 9.10 8.71
N THR A 257 -13.78 9.85 8.43
CA THR A 257 -15.09 9.32 8.04
C THR A 257 -15.51 9.98 6.74
N SER A 258 -16.17 9.28 5.85
CA SER A 258 -16.73 9.89 4.64
C SER A 258 -18.07 9.28 4.26
N LEU A 259 -18.86 10.09 3.57
CA LEU A 259 -20.00 9.65 2.78
C LEU A 259 -19.57 9.66 1.31
N ASP A 260 -19.86 8.59 0.62
CA ASP A 260 -19.43 8.37 -0.75
C ASP A 260 -20.65 8.19 -1.66
N LEU A 261 -20.66 8.87 -2.80
CA LEU A 261 -21.59 8.63 -3.91
C LEU A 261 -20.78 8.00 -5.04
N ILE A 262 -21.15 6.80 -5.49
CA ILE A 262 -20.36 6.02 -6.44
C ILE A 262 -21.24 5.58 -7.59
N SER A 263 -20.87 5.91 -8.83
CA SER A 263 -21.52 5.48 -10.05
C SER A 263 -20.59 4.54 -10.82
N LYS A 264 -20.89 3.23 -10.82
CA LYS A 264 -20.17 2.19 -11.55
C LYS A 264 -20.88 1.87 -12.85
N GLN A 265 -20.39 2.38 -13.99
CA GLN A 265 -21.01 2.11 -15.29
C GLN A 265 -20.95 0.63 -15.71
N ALA A 266 -20.06 -0.16 -15.09
CA ALA A 266 -19.98 -1.60 -15.25
C ALA A 266 -21.27 -2.33 -14.84
N ILE A 267 -22.12 -1.76 -13.97
CA ILE A 267 -23.38 -2.38 -13.52
C ILE A 267 -24.32 -2.64 -14.71
N PHE A 268 -24.40 -1.73 -15.68
CA PHE A 268 -25.18 -1.93 -16.89
C PHE A 268 -24.73 -3.10 -17.76
N ALA A 269 -23.46 -3.50 -17.63
CA ALA A 269 -22.95 -4.67 -18.33
C ALA A 269 -23.11 -5.97 -17.54
N TYR A 270 -23.21 -5.90 -16.21
CA TYR A 270 -23.59 -7.05 -15.36
C TYR A 270 -25.10 -7.35 -15.45
N ARG A 271 -25.90 -6.31 -15.69
CA ARG A 271 -27.35 -6.33 -15.69
C ARG A 271 -27.87 -5.71 -16.97
N PRO A 272 -27.75 -6.38 -18.14
CA PRO A 272 -28.18 -5.81 -19.42
C PRO A 272 -29.68 -5.57 -19.50
N GLU A 273 -30.46 -6.22 -18.62
CA GLU A 273 -31.90 -6.06 -18.49
C GLU A 273 -32.34 -4.74 -17.81
N ILE A 274 -31.38 -4.01 -17.19
CA ILE A 274 -31.70 -2.75 -16.51
C ILE A 274 -31.73 -1.63 -17.55
N GLU A 275 -32.77 -0.79 -17.51
CA GLU A 275 -32.74 0.50 -18.18
C GLU A 275 -31.55 1.33 -17.72
N LYS A 276 -31.01 2.18 -18.61
CA LYS A 276 -29.84 3.04 -18.30
C LYS A 276 -30.19 4.15 -17.29
N ASP A 277 -30.67 3.75 -16.11
CA ASP A 277 -31.00 4.62 -15.00
C ASP A 277 -29.78 4.86 -14.13
N GLN A 278 -29.22 6.07 -14.23
CA GLN A 278 -28.04 6.48 -13.43
C GLN A 278 -28.33 6.53 -11.93
N TRP A 279 -29.57 6.83 -11.52
CA TRP A 279 -29.97 6.81 -10.12
C TRP A 279 -30.08 5.40 -9.56
N GLY A 280 -30.51 4.47 -10.40
CA GLY A 280 -30.58 3.07 -10.04
C GLY A 280 -29.23 2.44 -9.72
N ILE A 281 -28.19 2.78 -10.49
CA ILE A 281 -26.81 2.29 -10.26
C ILE A 281 -26.03 3.08 -9.24
N LEU A 282 -26.56 4.21 -8.72
CA LEU A 282 -25.87 5.02 -7.73
C LEU A 282 -25.79 4.29 -6.40
N GLN A 283 -24.58 3.95 -6.00
CA GLN A 283 -24.25 3.40 -4.69
C GLN A 283 -23.96 4.54 -3.70
N MET A 284 -24.44 4.41 -2.46
CA MET A 284 -24.08 5.30 -1.36
C MET A 284 -23.31 4.50 -0.32
N GLY A 285 -22.14 4.99 0.07
CA GLY A 285 -21.29 4.35 1.06
C GLY A 285 -21.01 5.24 2.27
N ALA A 286 -20.84 4.62 3.42
CA ALA A 286 -20.31 5.24 4.63
C ALA A 286 -18.97 4.56 4.97
N TYR A 287 -17.92 5.36 5.15
CA TYR A 287 -16.55 4.88 5.35
C TYR A 287 -15.95 5.42 6.64
N ILE A 288 -15.12 4.59 7.28
CA ILE A 288 -14.24 4.97 8.39
C ILE A 288 -12.84 4.43 8.14
N GLY A 289 -11.83 5.25 8.40
CA GLY A 289 -10.44 4.88 8.17
C GLY A 289 -9.46 5.49 9.17
N TYR A 290 -8.31 4.84 9.25
CA TYR A 290 -7.13 5.31 9.96
C TYR A 290 -6.23 6.07 8.98
N LEU A 291 -5.67 7.19 9.43
CA LEU A 291 -4.67 7.98 8.72
C LEU A 291 -3.36 7.99 9.49
N LEU A 292 -2.27 7.63 8.83
CA LEU A 292 -0.91 7.83 9.30
C LEU A 292 -0.30 9.02 8.55
N PRO A 293 -0.23 10.21 9.17
CA PRO A 293 0.36 11.38 8.54
C PRO A 293 1.89 11.31 8.56
N LEU A 294 2.49 11.47 7.38
CA LEU A 294 3.92 11.62 7.14
C LEU A 294 4.16 13.00 6.49
N ASP A 295 3.91 14.06 7.25
CA ASP A 295 3.85 15.43 6.75
C ASP A 295 2.63 15.66 5.83
N GLN A 296 2.86 16.01 4.57
CA GLN A 296 1.81 16.17 3.55
C GLN A 296 1.32 14.85 2.96
N LEU A 297 2.11 13.78 3.09
CA LEU A 297 1.73 12.46 2.63
C LEU A 297 1.06 11.69 3.76
N HIS A 298 -0.14 11.20 3.55
CA HIS A 298 -0.85 10.37 4.51
C HIS A 298 -1.07 8.97 3.92
N PHE A 299 -0.71 7.94 4.68
CA PHE A 299 -1.17 6.59 4.41
C PHE A 299 -2.57 6.42 5.00
N ALA A 300 -3.50 5.91 4.19
CA ALA A 300 -4.88 5.69 4.57
C ALA A 300 -5.24 4.21 4.50
N LEU A 301 -5.93 3.72 5.53
CA LEU A 301 -6.43 2.35 5.61
C LEU A 301 -7.78 2.35 6.31
N GLY A 302 -8.81 1.80 5.70
CA GLY A 302 -10.12 1.75 6.35
C GLY A 302 -11.12 0.85 5.63
N MET A 303 -12.34 0.89 6.13
CA MET A 303 -13.46 0.10 5.61
C MET A 303 -14.71 0.94 5.52
N GLY A 304 -15.59 0.56 4.63
CA GLY A 304 -16.89 1.17 4.47
C GLY A 304 -17.96 0.14 4.20
N ILE A 305 -19.20 0.55 4.38
CA ILE A 305 -20.39 -0.23 4.04
C ILE A 305 -21.21 0.51 3.00
N TYR A 306 -21.91 -0.21 2.14
CA TYR A 306 -22.90 0.38 1.27
C TYR A 306 -24.21 0.55 2.03
N VAL A 307 -24.66 1.80 2.15
CA VAL A 307 -25.97 2.16 2.73
C VAL A 307 -27.06 2.01 1.68
N LYS A 308 -26.73 2.28 0.41
CA LYS A 308 -27.58 2.04 -0.74
C LYS A 308 -26.77 1.33 -1.81
N ASP A 309 -27.21 0.14 -2.20
CA ASP A 309 -26.70 -0.61 -3.35
C ASP A 309 -27.79 -1.51 -3.91
N LYS A 310 -28.59 -0.98 -4.85
CA LYS A 310 -29.78 -1.66 -5.37
C LYS A 310 -29.43 -2.97 -6.09
N TYR A 311 -28.29 -3.02 -6.75
CA TYR A 311 -27.93 -4.15 -7.61
C TYR A 311 -26.85 -5.06 -7.03
N GLN A 312 -26.22 -4.65 -5.92
CA GLN A 312 -25.23 -5.39 -5.15
C GLN A 312 -24.25 -6.23 -6.01
N PRO A 313 -23.50 -5.59 -6.95
CA PRO A 313 -22.63 -6.32 -7.85
C PRO A 313 -21.46 -7.00 -7.14
N GLU A 314 -21.18 -6.59 -5.90
CA GLU A 314 -20.11 -7.07 -5.04
C GLU A 314 -20.63 -7.29 -3.60
N ASP A 315 -19.72 -7.29 -2.62
CA ASP A 315 -20.05 -7.45 -1.19
C ASP A 315 -20.62 -6.16 -0.58
N PHE A 316 -21.34 -6.26 0.54
CA PHE A 316 -21.92 -5.11 1.26
C PHE A 316 -20.84 -4.21 1.91
N MET A 317 -19.61 -4.71 2.07
CA MET A 317 -18.47 -3.98 2.63
C MET A 317 -17.39 -3.74 1.60
N TYR A 318 -16.69 -2.62 1.73
CA TYR A 318 -15.48 -2.34 0.95
C TYR A 318 -14.35 -1.87 1.85
N HIS A 319 -13.12 -2.05 1.37
CA HIS A 319 -11.90 -1.59 2.01
C HIS A 319 -11.21 -0.57 1.12
N ARG A 320 -10.51 0.38 1.73
CA ARG A 320 -9.63 1.32 1.05
C ARG A 320 -8.25 1.26 1.67
N VAL A 321 -7.22 1.17 0.83
CA VAL A 321 -5.83 1.29 1.24
C VAL A 321 -5.07 2.10 0.20
N GLY A 322 -4.29 3.10 0.63
CA GLY A 322 -3.54 3.91 -0.32
C GLY A 322 -2.91 5.15 0.29
N LEU A 323 -2.56 6.06 -0.59
CA LEU A 323 -1.85 7.29 -0.27
C LEU A 323 -2.70 8.50 -0.63
N ARG A 324 -2.63 9.51 0.23
CA ARG A 324 -3.21 10.83 0.02
C ARG A 324 -2.15 11.88 0.22
N TYR A 325 -2.12 12.88 -0.65
CA TYR A 325 -1.21 13.99 -0.55
C TYR A 325 -2.00 15.30 -0.41
N TYR A 326 -1.62 16.12 0.56
CA TYR A 326 -2.26 17.38 0.91
C TYR A 326 -1.34 18.54 0.62
N PHE A 327 -1.71 19.35 -0.37
CA PHE A 327 -0.97 20.56 -0.72
C PHE A 327 -1.27 21.70 0.27
N PRO A 328 -0.31 22.62 0.48
CA PRO A 328 -0.52 23.77 1.39
C PRO A 328 -1.68 24.67 1.01
N ASN A 329 -2.04 24.72 -0.28
CA ASN A 329 -3.16 25.52 -0.81
C ASN A 329 -4.55 24.88 -0.61
N GLY A 330 -4.63 23.76 0.10
CA GLY A 330 -5.88 23.03 0.36
C GLY A 330 -6.24 21.98 -0.68
N ILE A 331 -5.60 21.94 -1.85
CA ILE A 331 -5.78 20.85 -2.81
C ILE A 331 -5.31 19.53 -2.17
N ASN A 332 -6.05 18.45 -2.42
CA ASN A 332 -5.60 17.12 -2.07
C ASN A 332 -5.71 16.18 -3.28
N THR A 333 -4.82 15.20 -3.33
CA THR A 333 -4.85 14.13 -4.32
C THR A 333 -4.76 12.78 -3.64
N GLN A 334 -5.29 11.75 -4.28
CA GLN A 334 -5.21 10.39 -3.74
C GLN A 334 -5.02 9.34 -4.82
N VAL A 335 -4.31 8.27 -4.43
CA VAL A 335 -4.24 6.99 -5.14
C VAL A 335 -4.58 5.92 -4.12
N VAL A 336 -5.76 5.34 -4.23
CA VAL A 336 -6.31 4.42 -3.24
C VAL A 336 -6.87 3.18 -3.94
N LEU A 337 -6.49 2.01 -3.48
CA LEU A 337 -7.11 0.77 -3.91
C LEU A 337 -8.42 0.58 -3.15
N LYS A 338 -9.52 0.45 -3.88
CA LYS A 338 -10.79 -0.05 -3.34
C LYS A 338 -10.88 -1.55 -3.57
N SER A 339 -11.30 -2.29 -2.57
CA SER A 339 -11.36 -3.75 -2.60
C SER A 339 -12.52 -4.29 -1.78
N HIS A 340 -12.92 -5.54 -2.07
CA HIS A 340 -13.90 -6.31 -1.31
C HIS A 340 -13.24 -7.61 -0.85
N TRP A 341 -12.99 -7.76 0.45
CA TRP A 341 -12.37 -8.96 1.05
C TRP A 341 -11.13 -9.46 0.29
N ALA A 342 -10.11 -8.63 0.16
CA ALA A 342 -8.86 -8.95 -0.56
C ALA A 342 -9.03 -9.20 -2.09
N ARG A 343 -10.17 -8.83 -2.68
CA ARG A 343 -10.35 -8.74 -4.13
C ARG A 343 -10.36 -7.28 -4.55
N ALA A 344 -9.38 -6.88 -5.34
CA ALA A 344 -9.33 -5.55 -5.92
C ALA A 344 -10.60 -5.27 -6.74
N ASP A 345 -11.20 -4.09 -6.52
CA ASP A 345 -12.33 -3.61 -7.32
C ASP A 345 -11.83 -2.64 -8.40
N TYR A 346 -11.14 -1.58 -7.98
CA TYR A 346 -10.47 -0.62 -8.85
C TYR A 346 -9.54 0.29 -8.04
N VAL A 347 -8.65 0.99 -8.75
CA VAL A 347 -7.80 2.03 -8.17
C VAL A 347 -8.51 3.38 -8.29
N GLU A 348 -8.76 4.05 -7.19
CA GLU A 348 -9.33 5.40 -7.11
C GLU A 348 -8.25 6.44 -7.35
N TRP A 349 -8.40 7.24 -8.39
CA TRP A 349 -7.62 8.44 -8.66
C TRP A 349 -8.47 9.65 -8.29
N GLY A 350 -8.10 10.34 -7.23
CA GLY A 350 -8.92 11.44 -6.72
C GLY A 350 -8.18 12.75 -6.68
N ILE A 351 -8.93 13.82 -6.90
CA ILE A 351 -8.53 15.20 -6.65
C ILE A 351 -9.63 15.90 -5.86
N GLY A 352 -9.27 16.71 -4.88
CA GLY A 352 -10.24 17.36 -4.03
C GLY A 352 -9.70 18.60 -3.36
N TYR A 353 -10.53 19.18 -2.48
CA TYR A 353 -10.18 20.34 -1.69
C TYR A 353 -10.47 20.08 -0.21
N THR A 354 -9.53 20.47 0.64
CA THR A 354 -9.62 20.39 2.09
C THR A 354 -9.92 21.79 2.64
N PHE A 355 -11.06 21.92 3.28
CA PHE A 355 -11.50 23.16 3.91
C PHE A 355 -10.89 23.24 5.32
N ASN A 356 -10.27 24.38 5.59
CA ASN A 356 -9.73 24.69 6.90
C ASN A 356 -10.77 25.50 7.67
N PHE A 357 -11.43 24.89 8.64
CA PHE A 357 -12.20 25.66 9.58
C PHE A 357 -11.22 26.47 10.45
N LYS A 358 -11.29 27.81 10.36
CA LYS A 358 -10.61 28.69 11.33
C LYS A 358 -11.27 28.41 12.69
N GLN A 359 -10.51 27.92 13.64
CA GLN A 359 -10.87 27.95 15.06
C GLN A 359 -10.52 29.31 15.61
#